data_3a9b23447b9237da7d649cd7f8222c06
#
_entry.id   3a9b23447b9237da7d649cd7f8222c06
#
_cell.length_a   1.000
_cell.length_b   1.000
_cell.length_c   1.000
_cell.angle_alpha   90.00
_cell.angle_beta   90.00
_cell.angle_gamma   90.00
#
_symmetry.space_group_name_H-M   'P 1'
#
loop_
_entity.id
_entity.type
_entity.pdbx_description
1 polymer ?
#
loop_
_entity_poly.entity_id
_entity_poly.type
_entity_poly.pdbx_seq_one_letter_code
_entity_poly.pdbx_strand_id
1 'polypeptide(L)'
;GENMQSAIERRQQVLEAISDRRTERIENLASEFGVSRRTIERDILVLSCSYPIVTVQGAAGGVRAMDGWYVTRRYLNDDQESLLRSLLPGLQPDQQETMQRILSAFAKPNVKEKNH
;
A
#
# COMPACT_ATOMS: atom_id res chain seq x y z
N GLY A 1 -14.12 25.98 -6.85
CA GLY A 1 -14.62 25.28 -7.97
C GLY A 1 -13.86 24.02 -8.19
N GLU A 2 -12.93 24.11 -9.05
CA GLU A 2 -12.11 22.95 -9.32
C GLU A 2 -11.51 22.38 -8.06
N ASN A 3 -11.53 23.18 -7.02
CA ASN A 3 -10.81 22.90 -5.79
C ASN A 3 -11.31 21.73 -5.01
N MET A 4 -12.64 21.58 -4.91
CA MET A 4 -13.19 20.50 -4.11
C MET A 4 -12.90 19.15 -4.75
N GLN A 5 -13.14 19.06 -6.05
CA GLN A 5 -12.87 17.86 -6.81
C GLN A 5 -11.38 17.52 -6.77
N SER A 6 -10.56 18.54 -7.00
CA SER A 6 -9.10 18.35 -6.99
C SER A 6 -8.59 17.90 -5.63
N ALA A 7 -9.18 18.43 -4.55
CA ALA A 7 -8.77 18.05 -3.22
C ALA A 7 -9.07 16.58 -2.95
N ILE A 8 -10.23 16.10 -3.37
CA ILE A 8 -10.60 14.70 -3.18
C ILE A 8 -9.66 13.80 -3.97
N GLU A 9 -9.41 14.14 -5.23
CA GLU A 9 -8.51 13.37 -6.07
C GLU A 9 -7.09 13.38 -5.51
N ARG A 10 -6.62 14.54 -5.08
CA ARG A 10 -5.30 14.65 -4.51
C ARG A 10 -5.13 13.77 -3.27
N ARG A 11 -6.12 13.81 -2.37
CA ARG A 11 -6.04 13.01 -1.15
C ARG A 11 -6.01 11.52 -1.46
N GLN A 12 -6.77 11.08 -2.45
CA GLN A 12 -6.73 9.69 -2.87
C GLN A 12 -5.35 9.33 -3.39
N GLN A 13 -4.75 10.19 -4.20
CA GLN A 13 -3.43 9.94 -4.76
C GLN A 13 -2.35 9.99 -3.68
N VAL A 14 -2.49 10.91 -2.73
CA VAL A 14 -1.56 10.97 -1.59
C VAL A 14 -1.63 9.68 -0.79
N LEU A 15 -2.84 9.21 -0.52
CA LEU A 15 -3.02 7.97 0.23
C LEU A 15 -2.38 6.79 -0.50
N GLU A 16 -2.57 6.71 -1.81
CA GLU A 16 -1.99 5.64 -2.62
C GLU A 16 -0.46 5.71 -2.60
N ALA A 17 0.09 6.91 -2.66
CA ALA A 17 1.54 7.09 -2.61
C ALA A 17 2.09 6.62 -1.26
N ILE A 18 1.45 6.99 -0.17
CA ILE A 18 1.88 6.59 1.16
C ILE A 18 1.77 5.07 1.31
N SER A 19 0.67 4.51 0.86
CA SER A 19 0.45 3.07 0.92
C SER A 19 1.50 2.31 0.13
N ASP A 20 1.82 2.81 -1.06
CA ASP A 20 2.76 2.12 -1.93
C ASP A 20 4.21 2.25 -1.45
N ARG A 21 4.58 3.46 -1.03
CA ARG A 21 5.96 3.76 -0.64
C ARG A 21 6.25 3.44 0.82
N ARG A 22 5.25 3.28 1.62
CA ARG A 22 5.25 2.99 3.05
C ARG A 22 5.65 4.18 3.91
N THR A 23 6.59 4.99 3.48
CA THR A 23 7.07 6.19 4.17
C THR A 23 7.32 7.27 3.15
N GLU A 24 6.95 8.51 3.46
CA GLU A 24 7.22 9.62 2.56
C GLU A 24 7.34 10.91 3.35
N ARG A 25 8.13 11.83 2.83
CA ARG A 25 8.32 13.14 3.47
C ARG A 25 7.24 14.10 2.99
N ILE A 26 6.84 14.98 3.90
CA ILE A 26 5.81 15.98 3.58
C ILE A 26 6.24 16.85 2.40
N GLU A 27 7.51 17.29 2.41
CA GLU A 27 8.01 18.15 1.34
C GLU A 27 7.97 17.47 -0.02
N ASN A 28 8.27 16.19 -0.05
CA ASN A 28 8.25 15.44 -1.31
C ASN A 28 6.83 15.35 -1.86
N LEU A 29 5.88 15.08 -0.99
CA LEU A 29 4.48 15.03 -1.41
C LEU A 29 3.99 16.40 -1.87
N ALA A 30 4.36 17.45 -1.16
CA ALA A 30 3.96 18.81 -1.53
C ALA A 30 4.51 19.17 -2.91
N SER A 31 5.77 18.84 -3.14
CA SER A 31 6.39 19.10 -4.43
C SER A 31 5.75 18.28 -5.55
N GLU A 32 5.50 17.02 -5.28
CA GLU A 32 4.94 16.13 -6.29
C GLU A 32 3.54 16.56 -6.71
N PHE A 33 2.72 16.99 -5.75
CA PHE A 33 1.34 17.34 -6.04
C PHE A 33 1.14 18.84 -6.28
N GLY A 34 2.23 19.61 -6.25
CA GLY A 34 2.15 21.03 -6.57
C GLY A 34 1.36 21.84 -5.58
N VAL A 35 1.41 21.49 -4.32
CA VAL A 35 0.70 22.20 -3.25
C VAL A 35 1.66 22.53 -2.13
N SER A 36 1.19 23.33 -1.18
CA SER A 36 2.02 23.72 -0.04
C SER A 36 2.15 22.54 0.93
N ARG A 37 3.20 22.60 1.74
CA ARG A 37 3.40 21.67 2.81
C ARG A 37 2.19 21.63 3.74
N ARG A 38 1.62 22.80 4.03
CA ARG A 38 0.46 22.89 4.90
C ARG A 38 -0.74 22.14 4.33
N THR A 39 -0.91 22.19 3.01
CA THR A 39 -2.00 21.46 2.37
C THR A 39 -1.82 19.97 2.52
N ILE A 40 -0.59 19.47 2.34
CA ILE A 40 -0.32 18.05 2.55
C ILE A 40 -0.55 17.65 4.00
N GLU A 41 -0.09 18.46 4.95
CA GLU A 41 -0.31 18.16 6.37
C GLU A 41 -1.79 18.05 6.69
N ARG A 42 -2.58 18.93 6.09
CA ARG A 42 -4.02 18.91 6.27
C ARG A 42 -4.64 17.65 5.64
N ASP A 43 -4.18 17.30 4.45
CA ASP A 43 -4.64 16.07 3.79
C ASP A 43 -4.35 14.85 4.65
N ILE A 44 -3.15 14.78 5.21
CA ILE A 44 -2.76 13.65 6.05
C ILE A 44 -3.62 13.58 7.30
N LEU A 45 -3.92 14.74 7.89
CA LEU A 45 -4.77 14.77 9.06
C LEU A 45 -6.16 14.20 8.74
N VAL A 46 -6.72 14.61 7.61
CA VAL A 46 -8.02 14.10 7.18
C VAL A 46 -7.96 12.60 6.93
N LEU A 47 -6.93 12.14 6.22
CA LEU A 47 -6.78 10.74 5.87
C LEU A 47 -6.53 9.87 7.11
N SER A 48 -5.79 10.38 8.08
CA SER A 48 -5.47 9.61 9.28
C SER A 48 -6.70 9.32 10.15
N CYS A 49 -7.78 10.06 9.92
CA CYS A 49 -9.03 9.78 10.62
C CYS A 49 -9.68 8.48 10.14
N SER A 50 -9.36 8.05 8.93
CA SER A 50 -10.02 6.89 8.31
C SER A 50 -9.06 5.76 7.96
N TYR A 51 -7.77 6.03 7.88
CA TYR A 51 -6.78 5.06 7.41
C TYR A 51 -5.61 4.99 8.38
N PRO A 52 -4.98 3.81 8.50
CA PRO A 52 -3.88 3.64 9.46
C PRO A 52 -2.57 4.19 8.91
N ILE A 53 -2.49 5.50 8.88
CA ILE A 53 -1.25 6.22 8.57
C ILE A 53 -0.95 7.13 9.75
N VAL A 54 0.33 7.35 10.00
CA VAL A 54 0.78 8.14 11.14
C VAL A 54 1.85 9.12 10.70
N THR A 55 1.91 10.25 11.39
CA THR A 55 2.98 11.21 11.16
C THR A 55 4.20 10.81 11.98
N VAL A 56 5.37 11.09 11.41
CA VAL A 56 6.66 10.81 12.04
C VAL A 56 7.33 12.14 12.33
N GLN A 57 7.70 12.36 13.58
CA GLN A 57 8.33 13.60 13.99
C GLN A 57 9.84 13.55 13.75
N GLY A 58 10.46 14.73 13.72
CA GLY A 58 11.91 14.85 13.63
C GLY A 58 12.37 15.39 12.29
N ALA A 59 13.70 15.48 12.14
CA ALA A 59 14.32 16.07 10.96
C ALA A 59 13.95 15.34 9.67
N ALA A 60 13.77 14.02 9.76
CA ALA A 60 13.33 13.22 8.62
C ALA A 60 11.84 12.97 8.66
N GLY A 61 11.12 13.81 9.36
CA GLY A 61 9.70 13.63 9.60
C GLY A 61 8.86 13.61 8.35
N GLY A 62 7.74 12.90 8.43
CA GLY A 62 6.84 12.78 7.32
C GLY A 62 5.64 11.96 7.73
N VAL A 63 5.23 11.05 6.85
CA VAL A 63 4.07 10.20 7.08
C VAL A 63 4.44 8.77 6.74
N ARG A 64 3.84 7.82 7.44
CA ARG A 64 4.14 6.40 7.30
C ARG A 64 2.85 5.59 7.33
N ALA A 65 2.76 4.59 6.48
CA ALA A 65 1.68 3.63 6.54
C ALA A 65 1.99 2.59 7.62
N MET A 66 0.97 2.19 8.37
CA MET A 66 1.14 1.16 9.39
C MET A 66 1.45 -0.18 8.73
N ASP A 67 2.25 -0.98 9.42
CA ASP A 67 2.64 -2.28 8.90
C ASP A 67 1.42 -3.15 8.63
N GLY A 68 1.47 -3.84 7.51
CA GLY A 68 0.40 -4.75 7.14
C GLY A 68 -0.80 -4.12 6.47
N TRP A 69 -0.87 -2.79 6.46
CA TRP A 69 -1.99 -2.11 5.80
C TRP A 69 -1.60 -1.60 4.42
N TYR A 70 -2.49 -1.79 3.45
CA TYR A 70 -2.36 -1.29 2.08
C TYR A 70 -3.73 -0.83 1.61
N VAL A 71 -3.73 0.28 0.86
CA VAL A 71 -4.99 0.83 0.37
C VAL A 71 -5.63 -0.07 -0.68
N THR A 72 -4.80 -0.81 -1.42
CA THR A 72 -5.29 -1.80 -2.37
C THR A 72 -4.71 -3.15 -2.02
N ARG A 73 -5.39 -4.21 -2.47
CA ARG A 73 -4.91 -5.56 -2.23
C ARG A 73 -3.55 -5.77 -2.89
N ARG A 74 -2.63 -6.35 -2.13
CA ARG A 74 -1.29 -6.65 -2.63
C ARG A 74 -1.20 -8.11 -3.00
N TYR A 75 -0.48 -8.38 -4.07
CA TYR A 75 -0.26 -9.74 -4.54
C TYR A 75 1.23 -10.01 -4.63
N LEU A 76 1.58 -11.28 -4.54
CA LEU A 76 2.94 -11.71 -4.81
C LEU A 76 3.25 -11.45 -6.27
N ASN A 77 4.49 -11.03 -6.57
CA ASN A 77 4.92 -10.98 -7.95
C ASN A 77 5.30 -12.40 -8.40
N ASP A 78 5.57 -12.54 -9.70
CA ASP A 78 5.81 -13.87 -10.27
C ASP A 78 7.01 -14.57 -9.65
N ASP A 79 8.09 -13.82 -9.38
CA ASP A 79 9.28 -14.42 -8.77
C ASP A 79 9.01 -14.89 -7.36
N GLN A 80 8.27 -14.09 -6.60
CA GLN A 80 7.91 -14.45 -5.23
C GLN A 80 7.04 -15.70 -5.21
N GLU A 81 6.04 -15.72 -6.05
CA GLU A 81 5.15 -16.87 -6.12
C GLU A 81 5.89 -18.12 -6.54
N SER A 82 6.76 -18.00 -7.54
CA SER A 82 7.55 -19.14 -8.02
C SER A 82 8.44 -19.70 -6.93
N LEU A 83 9.08 -18.82 -6.17
CA LEU A 83 9.94 -19.27 -5.08
C LEU A 83 9.13 -20.05 -4.05
N LEU A 84 8.01 -19.48 -3.61
CA LEU A 84 7.21 -20.12 -2.57
C LEU A 84 6.67 -21.47 -3.05
N ARG A 85 6.24 -21.55 -4.31
CA ARG A 85 5.75 -22.82 -4.85
C ARG A 85 6.86 -23.86 -4.97
N SER A 86 8.08 -23.42 -5.27
CA SER A 86 9.21 -24.34 -5.38
C SER A 86 9.59 -24.93 -4.04
N LEU A 87 9.33 -24.24 -2.96
CA LEU A 87 9.63 -24.72 -1.61
C LEU A 87 8.58 -25.69 -1.08
N LEU A 88 7.38 -25.65 -1.66
CA LEU A 88 6.25 -26.40 -1.13
C LEU A 88 6.49 -27.89 -0.99
N PRO A 89 7.04 -28.61 -2.00
CA PRO A 89 7.21 -30.06 -1.89
C PRO A 89 8.13 -30.49 -0.77
N GLY A 90 9.05 -29.63 -0.35
CA GLY A 90 10.02 -29.97 0.70
C GLY A 90 9.54 -29.70 2.10
N LEU A 91 8.34 -29.11 2.25
CA LEU A 91 7.83 -28.77 3.56
C LEU A 91 7.10 -29.93 4.22
N GLN A 92 7.02 -29.89 5.54
CA GLN A 92 6.22 -30.84 6.29
C GLN A 92 4.72 -30.64 5.97
N PRO A 93 3.89 -31.66 6.16
CA PRO A 93 2.47 -31.54 5.79
C PRO A 93 1.74 -30.34 6.39
N ASP A 94 1.99 -30.03 7.65
CA ASP A 94 1.37 -28.87 8.28
C ASP A 94 1.88 -27.56 7.69
N GLN A 95 3.16 -27.56 7.34
CA GLN A 95 3.76 -26.38 6.69
C GLN A 95 3.24 -26.21 5.27
N GLN A 96 3.02 -27.32 4.57
CA GLN A 96 2.45 -27.26 3.22
C GLN A 96 1.05 -26.64 3.26
N GLU A 97 0.27 -27.02 4.23
CA GLU A 97 -1.07 -26.46 4.37
C GLU A 97 -1.01 -24.95 4.60
N THR A 98 -0.11 -24.53 5.49
CA THR A 98 0.05 -23.09 5.78
C THR A 98 0.54 -22.35 4.55
N MET A 99 1.52 -22.92 3.82
CA MET A 99 2.04 -22.29 2.60
C MET A 99 0.94 -22.17 1.55
N GLN A 100 0.10 -23.19 1.42
CA GLN A 100 -1.00 -23.15 0.46
C GLN A 100 -1.99 -22.04 0.81
N ARG A 101 -2.21 -21.80 2.09
CA ARG A 101 -3.06 -20.69 2.53
C ARG A 101 -2.44 -19.35 2.16
N ILE A 102 -1.14 -19.22 2.32
CA ILE A 102 -0.44 -18.00 1.92
C ILE A 102 -0.59 -17.77 0.42
N LEU A 103 -0.36 -18.80 -0.36
CA LEU A 103 -0.49 -18.69 -1.82
C LEU A 103 -1.91 -18.37 -2.22
N SER A 104 -2.89 -19.02 -1.60
CA SER A 104 -4.29 -18.77 -1.90
C SER A 104 -4.68 -17.33 -1.59
N ALA A 105 -4.12 -16.77 -0.51
CA ALA A 105 -4.45 -15.43 -0.08
C ALA A 105 -3.77 -14.35 -0.91
N PHE A 106 -2.53 -14.59 -1.35
CA PHE A 106 -1.69 -13.53 -1.90
C PHE A 106 -1.23 -13.74 -3.33
N ALA A 107 -1.41 -14.92 -3.91
CA ALA A 107 -1.08 -15.12 -5.32
C ALA A 107 -2.14 -14.42 -6.18
N LYS A 108 -1.70 -13.91 -7.34
CA LYS A 108 -2.62 -13.26 -8.25
C LYS A 108 -3.66 -14.25 -8.76
N PRO A 109 -4.91 -13.81 -8.91
CA PRO A 109 -5.94 -14.69 -9.48
C PRO A 109 -5.55 -15.09 -10.90
N ASN A 110 -5.90 -16.32 -11.27
CA ASN A 110 -5.69 -16.77 -12.64
C ASN A 110 -6.85 -16.31 -13.50
N VAL A 111 -6.66 -15.17 -14.17
CA VAL A 111 -7.71 -14.54 -14.93
C VAL A 111 -8.19 -15.41 -16.09
N LYS A 112 -7.29 -16.22 -16.64
CA LYS A 112 -7.64 -17.08 -17.77
C LYS A 112 -8.75 -18.06 -17.43
N GLU A 113 -8.76 -18.56 -16.23
CA GLU A 113 -9.79 -19.51 -15.80
C GLU A 113 -11.17 -18.88 -15.78
N LYS A 114 -11.23 -17.58 -15.50
CA LYS A 114 -12.50 -16.88 -15.42
C LYS A 114 -13.14 -16.65 -16.77
N ASN A 115 -12.39 -16.78 -17.82
CA ASN A 115 -12.88 -16.52 -19.17
C ASN A 115 -13.49 -17.74 -19.83
N HIS A 116 -13.55 -18.84 -19.14
CA HIS A 116 -14.13 -20.08 -19.65
C HIS A 116 -15.56 -20.36 -19.16
#